data_1ad389262e27c9c39d3abc64c3384e06
#
_entry.id   1ad389262e27c9c39d3abc64c3384e06
#
_cell.length_a   1.000
_cell.length_b   1.000
_cell.length_c   1.000
_cell.angle_alpha   90.00
_cell.angle_beta   90.00
_cell.angle_gamma   90.00
#
_symmetry.space_group_name_H-M   'P 1'
#
loop_
_entity.id
_entity.type
_entity.pdbx_description
1 polymer ?
#
loop_
_entity_poly.entity_id
_entity_poly.type
_entity_poly.pdbx_seq_one_letter_code
_entity_poly.pdbx_strand_id
1 'polypeptide(L)'
;MTLAVYPGSFDPFTLGHRDILLRSLKIFDEVVIAVGVNQNKKTLFTPQERVEMIENEVKEINLPNNNKVTVECFEGLVVDLARKYDAISLIKGVRGPVDYDYEAQMAGMNTVMCPEIETIFLMSKPEFS
;
A
#
# COMPACT_ATOMS: atom_id res chain seq x y z
N MET A 1 0.62 -17.30 -8.05
CA MET A 1 1.26 -16.47 -7.02
C MET A 1 0.31 -15.37 -6.59
N THR A 2 0.22 -15.13 -5.26
CA THR A 2 -0.66 -14.10 -4.72
C THR A 2 0.03 -12.75 -4.73
N LEU A 3 -0.67 -11.73 -5.23
CA LEU A 3 -0.16 -10.37 -5.29
C LEU A 3 -1.18 -9.41 -4.71
N ALA A 4 -0.72 -8.51 -3.86
CA ALA A 4 -1.55 -7.43 -3.32
C ALA A 4 -0.91 -6.08 -3.61
N VAL A 5 -1.75 -5.04 -3.72
CA VAL A 5 -1.31 -3.67 -3.87
C VAL A 5 -1.45 -2.95 -2.53
N TYR A 6 -0.39 -2.28 -2.11
CA TYR A 6 -0.39 -1.46 -0.90
C TYR A 6 -0.30 0.02 -1.32
N PRO A 7 -1.43 0.70 -1.42
CA PRO A 7 -1.44 2.09 -1.86
C PRO A 7 -1.29 3.06 -0.69
N GLY A 8 -0.76 4.22 -0.96
CA GLY A 8 -0.65 5.30 0.00
C GLY A 8 0.10 6.49 -0.58
N SER A 9 0.14 7.58 0.16
CA SER A 9 0.95 8.72 -0.24
C SER A 9 2.42 8.52 0.13
N PHE A 10 2.68 7.83 1.25
CA PHE A 10 4.04 7.51 1.72
C PHE A 10 4.96 8.74 1.75
N ASP A 11 4.53 9.76 2.44
CA ASP A 11 5.18 11.07 2.45
C ASP A 11 5.57 11.50 3.87
N PRO A 12 6.55 10.87 4.51
CA PRO A 12 7.44 9.80 4.02
C PRO A 12 6.91 8.38 4.31
N PHE A 13 7.66 7.38 3.86
CA PHE A 13 7.46 5.98 4.22
C PHE A 13 8.02 5.76 5.64
N THR A 14 7.14 5.48 6.58
CA THR A 14 7.48 5.39 8.00
C THR A 14 7.75 3.95 8.44
N LEU A 15 8.21 3.79 9.69
CA LEU A 15 8.36 2.47 10.30
C LEU A 15 7.02 1.73 10.38
N GLY A 16 5.91 2.46 10.56
CA GLY A 16 4.57 1.88 10.51
C GLY A 16 4.24 1.30 9.14
N HIS A 17 4.58 2.02 8.08
CA HIS A 17 4.40 1.52 6.72
C HIS A 17 5.25 0.27 6.48
N ARG A 18 6.50 0.29 6.94
CA ARG A 18 7.39 -0.86 6.83
C ARG A 18 6.82 -2.07 7.54
N ASP A 19 6.28 -1.89 8.73
CA ASP A 19 5.66 -2.97 9.50
C ASP A 19 4.49 -3.60 8.75
N ILE A 20 3.60 -2.77 8.20
CA ILE A 20 2.47 -3.23 7.40
C ILE A 20 2.97 -4.01 6.18
N LEU A 21 4.00 -3.52 5.49
CA LEU A 21 4.60 -4.22 4.35
C LEU A 21 5.10 -5.61 4.75
N LEU A 22 5.88 -5.70 5.83
CA LEU A 22 6.45 -6.97 6.27
C LEU A 22 5.37 -7.97 6.67
N ARG A 23 4.32 -7.49 7.33
CA ARG A 23 3.19 -8.35 7.72
C ARG A 23 2.39 -8.79 6.50
N SER A 24 2.26 -7.93 5.50
CA SER A 24 1.60 -8.27 4.24
C SER A 24 2.33 -9.39 3.51
N LEU A 25 3.65 -9.39 3.57
CA LEU A 25 4.47 -10.42 2.93
C LEU A 25 4.36 -11.80 3.60
N LYS A 26 3.76 -11.87 4.79
CA LYS A 26 3.39 -13.15 5.41
C LYS A 26 2.12 -13.74 4.79
N ILE A 27 1.32 -12.91 4.15
CA ILE A 27 0.03 -13.30 3.59
C ILE A 27 0.13 -13.46 2.07
N PHE A 28 0.85 -12.56 1.41
CA PHE A 28 0.98 -12.53 -0.05
C PHE A 28 2.42 -12.78 -0.48
N ASP A 29 2.57 -13.41 -1.63
CA ASP A 29 3.88 -13.68 -2.22
C ASP A 29 4.55 -12.39 -2.72
N GLU A 30 3.74 -11.49 -3.25
CA GLU A 30 4.22 -10.25 -3.85
C GLU A 30 3.37 -9.06 -3.41
N VAL A 31 4.02 -7.93 -3.15
CA VAL A 31 3.35 -6.67 -2.82
C VAL A 31 3.86 -5.58 -3.76
N VAL A 32 2.93 -4.87 -4.40
CA VAL A 32 3.23 -3.65 -5.15
C VAL A 32 2.90 -2.47 -4.24
N ILE A 33 3.92 -1.70 -3.88
CA ILE A 33 3.72 -0.46 -3.14
C ILE A 33 3.40 0.63 -4.17
N ALA A 34 2.21 1.18 -4.08
CA ALA A 34 1.70 2.14 -5.05
C ALA A 34 1.69 3.54 -4.43
N VAL A 35 2.61 4.38 -4.88
CA VAL A 35 2.76 5.75 -4.39
C VAL A 35 1.77 6.65 -5.14
N GLY A 36 0.74 7.12 -4.44
CA GLY A 36 -0.28 7.96 -5.05
C GLY A 36 0.24 9.35 -5.36
N VAL A 37 -0.02 9.80 -6.58
CA VAL A 37 0.34 11.14 -7.03
C VAL A 37 -0.93 11.96 -7.17
N ASN A 38 -1.01 13.05 -6.42
CA ASN A 38 -2.10 14.01 -6.52
C ASN A 38 -1.49 15.39 -6.75
N GLN A 39 -1.60 15.89 -7.97
CA GLN A 39 -0.99 17.17 -8.37
C GLN A 39 -1.57 18.36 -7.60
N ASN A 40 -2.78 18.23 -7.06
CA ASN A 40 -3.42 19.28 -6.30
C ASN A 40 -3.03 19.28 -4.82
N LYS A 41 -2.29 18.27 -4.38
CA LYS A 41 -1.88 18.12 -2.99
C LYS A 41 -0.40 18.47 -2.84
N LYS A 42 -0.12 19.34 -1.86
CA LYS A 42 1.26 19.69 -1.51
C LYS A 42 1.86 18.58 -0.66
N THR A 43 3.03 18.07 -1.06
CA THR A 43 3.70 16.97 -0.36
C THR A 43 5.06 17.41 0.15
N LEU A 44 5.59 16.69 1.15
CA LEU A 44 6.93 16.94 1.69
C LEU A 44 8.00 16.53 0.69
N PHE A 45 7.76 15.41 -0.01
CA PHE A 45 8.71 14.85 -0.97
C PHE A 45 8.02 14.66 -2.31
N THR A 46 8.79 14.77 -3.39
CA THR A 46 8.28 14.51 -4.73
C THR A 46 7.93 13.03 -4.87
N PRO A 47 7.08 12.66 -5.85
CA PRO A 47 6.80 11.25 -6.10
C PRO A 47 8.06 10.42 -6.33
N GLN A 48 9.00 10.95 -7.08
CA GLN A 48 10.27 10.25 -7.37
C GLN A 48 11.09 10.04 -6.09
N GLU A 49 11.18 11.05 -5.25
CA GLU A 49 11.88 10.95 -3.97
C GLU A 49 11.25 9.90 -3.08
N ARG A 50 9.90 9.85 -3.04
CA ARG A 50 9.19 8.85 -2.22
C ARG A 50 9.45 7.44 -2.71
N VAL A 51 9.42 7.22 -4.03
CA VAL A 51 9.74 5.91 -4.62
C VAL A 51 11.16 5.49 -4.25
N GLU A 52 12.13 6.39 -4.40
CA GLU A 52 13.53 6.08 -4.09
C GLU A 52 13.74 5.74 -2.61
N MET A 53 13.09 6.49 -1.71
CA MET A 53 13.17 6.21 -0.27
C MET A 53 12.62 4.82 0.06
N ILE A 54 11.50 4.45 -0.56
CA ILE A 54 10.90 3.13 -0.33
C ILE A 54 11.79 2.03 -0.91
N GLU A 55 12.31 2.23 -2.12
CA GLU A 55 13.20 1.25 -2.74
C GLU A 55 14.47 1.04 -1.92
N ASN A 56 15.03 2.09 -1.36
CA ASN A 56 16.20 1.98 -0.50
C ASN A 56 15.88 1.21 0.79
N GLU A 57 14.71 1.47 1.37
CA GLU A 57 14.26 0.77 2.57
C GLU A 57 14.05 -0.73 2.28
N VAL A 58 13.47 -1.05 1.14
CA VAL A 58 13.24 -2.44 0.73
C VAL A 58 14.55 -3.18 0.51
N LYS A 59 15.56 -2.53 -0.04
CA LYS A 59 16.88 -3.14 -0.24
C LYS A 59 17.54 -3.56 1.07
N GLU A 60 17.28 -2.84 2.15
CA GLU A 60 17.83 -3.13 3.47
C GLU A 60 17.07 -4.25 4.19
N ILE A 61 15.88 -4.57 3.72
CA ILE A 61 15.07 -5.66 4.29
C ILE A 61 15.49 -6.98 3.67
N ASN A 62 15.74 -7.95 4.53
CA ASN A 62 15.97 -9.31 4.07
C ASN A 62 14.61 -9.97 3.84
N LEU A 63 14.13 -9.95 2.58
CA LEU A 63 12.81 -10.45 2.23
C LEU A 63 12.71 -11.96 2.46
N PRO A 64 11.69 -12.43 3.20
CA PRO A 64 11.54 -13.85 3.47
C PRO A 64 10.98 -14.61 2.26
N ASN A 65 11.30 -15.89 2.16
CA ASN A 65 10.60 -16.86 1.29
C ASN A 65 10.48 -16.47 -0.18
N ASN A 66 11.50 -15.79 -0.75
CA ASN A 66 11.47 -15.33 -2.13
C ASN A 66 10.34 -14.33 -2.43
N ASN A 67 9.88 -13.61 -1.42
CA ASN A 67 8.91 -12.56 -1.60
C ASN A 67 9.46 -11.47 -2.53
N LYS A 68 8.55 -10.82 -3.24
CA LYS A 68 8.91 -9.75 -4.17
C LYS A 68 8.16 -8.47 -3.80
N VAL A 69 8.87 -7.35 -3.83
CA VAL A 69 8.29 -6.02 -3.63
C VAL A 69 8.62 -5.15 -4.83
N THR A 70 7.60 -4.54 -5.41
CA THR A 70 7.71 -3.58 -6.51
C THR A 70 7.21 -2.24 -6.00
N VAL A 71 7.84 -1.14 -6.41
CA VAL A 71 7.42 0.20 -6.02
C VAL A 71 7.18 1.02 -7.28
N GLU A 72 6.01 1.64 -7.39
CA GLU A 72 5.73 2.55 -8.51
C GLU A 72 4.76 3.66 -8.12
N CYS A 73 4.82 4.76 -8.84
CA CYS A 73 3.84 5.83 -8.74
C CYS A 73 2.58 5.50 -9.52
N PHE A 74 1.44 6.04 -9.10
CA PHE A 74 0.23 5.95 -9.89
C PHE A 74 -0.59 7.23 -9.76
N GLU A 75 -1.34 7.51 -10.81
CA GLU A 75 -2.38 8.54 -10.81
C GLU A 75 -3.70 7.86 -11.17
N GLY A 76 -4.80 8.44 -10.71
CA GLY A 76 -6.13 7.89 -10.99
C GLY A 76 -6.55 6.84 -9.98
N LEU A 77 -7.31 5.85 -10.44
CA LEU A 77 -7.93 4.86 -9.56
C LEU A 77 -6.96 3.74 -9.22
N VAL A 78 -6.86 3.43 -7.93
CA VAL A 78 -6.01 2.33 -7.45
C VAL A 78 -6.49 0.98 -7.99
N VAL A 79 -7.79 0.81 -8.24
CA VAL A 79 -8.32 -0.46 -8.78
C VAL A 79 -7.84 -0.72 -10.20
N ASP A 80 -7.57 0.33 -10.99
CA ASP A 80 -7.00 0.17 -12.32
C ASP A 80 -5.58 -0.37 -12.23
N LEU A 81 -4.79 0.15 -11.30
CA LEU A 81 -3.45 -0.36 -11.06
C LEU A 81 -3.49 -1.81 -10.57
N ALA A 82 -4.42 -2.11 -9.67
CA ALA A 82 -4.58 -3.47 -9.15
C ALA A 82 -4.92 -4.46 -10.26
N ARG A 83 -5.78 -4.07 -11.19
CA ARG A 83 -6.10 -4.91 -12.36
C ARG A 83 -4.90 -5.12 -13.26
N LYS A 84 -4.10 -4.08 -13.46
CA LYS A 84 -2.88 -4.17 -14.28
C LYS A 84 -1.94 -5.26 -13.76
N TYR A 85 -1.88 -5.43 -12.45
CA TYR A 85 -1.01 -6.41 -11.80
C TYR A 85 -1.70 -7.73 -11.48
N ASP A 86 -2.96 -7.89 -11.83
CA ASP A 86 -3.76 -9.06 -11.42
C ASP A 86 -3.76 -9.25 -9.90
N ALA A 87 -3.81 -8.15 -9.18
CA ALA A 87 -3.83 -8.19 -7.72
C ALA A 87 -5.14 -8.77 -7.21
N ILE A 88 -5.05 -9.55 -6.15
CA ILE A 88 -6.26 -10.12 -5.51
C ILE A 88 -6.75 -9.25 -4.35
N SER A 89 -5.91 -8.36 -3.83
CA SER A 89 -6.24 -7.55 -2.66
C SER A 89 -5.58 -6.18 -2.70
N LEU A 90 -6.24 -5.23 -2.04
CA LEU A 90 -5.66 -3.96 -1.63
C LEU A 90 -5.37 -4.03 -0.14
N ILE A 91 -4.23 -3.51 0.28
CA ILE A 91 -3.84 -3.51 1.70
C ILE A 91 -3.92 -2.08 2.22
N LYS A 92 -4.54 -1.92 3.39
CA LYS A 92 -4.64 -0.63 4.07
C LYS A 92 -4.25 -0.81 5.53
N GLY A 93 -3.35 0.04 6.03
CA GLY A 93 -3.04 0.11 7.44
C GLY A 93 -4.03 1.02 8.15
N VAL A 94 -4.53 0.60 9.31
CA VAL A 94 -5.52 1.36 10.07
C VAL A 94 -4.99 1.57 11.49
N ARG A 95 -4.98 2.83 11.96
CA ARG A 95 -4.48 3.18 13.29
C ARG A 95 -5.56 3.30 14.34
N GLY A 96 -6.81 3.54 13.92
CA GLY A 96 -7.91 3.72 14.86
C GLY A 96 -9.25 3.88 14.15
N PRO A 97 -10.34 4.13 14.93
CA PRO A 97 -11.71 4.16 14.38
C PRO A 97 -11.92 5.23 13.31
N VAL A 98 -11.29 6.39 13.44
CA VAL A 98 -11.46 7.49 12.48
C VAL A 98 -10.85 7.10 11.13
N ASP A 99 -9.63 6.54 11.15
CA ASP A 99 -9.00 6.01 9.93
C ASP A 99 -9.86 4.93 9.31
N TYR A 100 -10.39 4.02 10.12
CA TYR A 100 -11.21 2.92 9.64
C TYR A 100 -12.48 3.42 8.95
N ASP A 101 -13.18 4.39 9.53
CA ASP A 101 -14.42 4.91 8.95
C ASP A 101 -14.18 5.47 7.56
N TYR A 102 -13.12 6.26 7.38
CA TYR A 102 -12.76 6.82 6.09
C TYR A 102 -12.38 5.72 5.10
N GLU A 103 -11.50 4.82 5.51
CA GLU A 103 -11.01 3.75 4.64
C GLU A 103 -12.10 2.74 4.30
N ALA A 104 -13.04 2.50 5.22
CA ALA A 104 -14.18 1.61 4.96
C ALA A 104 -15.07 2.17 3.84
N GLN A 105 -15.29 3.49 3.81
CA GLN A 105 -16.03 4.12 2.72
C GLN A 105 -15.30 3.96 1.38
N MET A 106 -13.99 4.18 1.37
CA MET A 106 -13.19 4.01 0.16
C MET A 106 -13.18 2.55 -0.30
N ALA A 107 -13.08 1.61 0.64
CA ALA A 107 -13.14 0.17 0.33
C ALA A 107 -14.49 -0.20 -0.28
N GLY A 108 -15.58 0.37 0.24
CA GLY A 108 -16.91 0.15 -0.33
C GLY A 108 -17.00 0.62 -1.77
N MET A 109 -16.46 1.80 -2.07
CA MET A 109 -16.42 2.32 -3.44
C MET A 109 -15.58 1.43 -4.34
N ASN A 110 -14.41 0.97 -3.86
CA ASN A 110 -13.55 0.07 -4.62
C ASN A 110 -14.24 -1.27 -4.90
N THR A 111 -15.00 -1.79 -3.94
CA THR A 111 -15.77 -3.03 -4.12
C THR A 111 -16.82 -2.89 -5.22
N VAL A 112 -17.49 -1.74 -5.30
CA VAL A 112 -18.45 -1.48 -6.37
C VAL A 112 -17.76 -1.44 -7.73
N MET A 113 -16.61 -0.77 -7.82
CA MET A 113 -15.87 -0.65 -9.07
C MET A 113 -15.14 -1.93 -9.48
N CYS A 114 -14.71 -2.73 -8.51
CA CYS A 114 -13.88 -3.91 -8.76
C CYS A 114 -14.16 -4.99 -7.72
N PRO A 115 -15.30 -5.70 -7.85
CA PRO A 115 -15.72 -6.66 -6.83
C PRO A 115 -14.78 -7.86 -6.66
N GLU A 116 -13.93 -8.15 -7.63
CA GLU A 116 -12.99 -9.25 -7.56
C GLU A 116 -11.75 -8.95 -6.71
N ILE A 117 -11.55 -7.70 -6.27
CA ILE A 117 -10.40 -7.30 -5.46
C ILE A 117 -10.88 -7.00 -4.03
N GLU A 118 -10.37 -7.76 -3.07
CA GLU A 118 -10.69 -7.57 -1.66
C GLU A 118 -9.82 -6.52 -1.02
N THR A 119 -10.41 -5.65 -0.19
CA THR A 119 -9.63 -4.74 0.64
C THR A 119 -9.38 -5.39 1.99
N ILE A 120 -8.12 -5.45 2.40
CA ILE A 120 -7.71 -6.03 3.67
C ILE A 120 -7.16 -4.92 4.55
N PHE A 121 -7.69 -4.83 5.78
CA PHE A 121 -7.21 -3.87 6.76
C PHE A 121 -6.27 -4.56 7.74
N LEU A 122 -5.09 -4.00 7.94
CA LEU A 122 -4.16 -4.43 8.97
C LEU A 122 -4.06 -3.34 10.03
N MET A 123 -4.28 -3.73 11.28
CA MET A 123 -4.18 -2.77 12.38
C MET A 123 -2.72 -2.45 12.67
N SER A 124 -2.41 -1.16 12.74
CA SER A 124 -1.08 -0.73 13.17
C SER A 124 -0.83 -1.15 14.60
N LYS A 125 0.40 -1.57 14.89
CA LYS A 125 0.80 -1.88 16.26
C LYS A 125 0.86 -0.61 17.09
N PRO A 126 0.61 -0.68 18.43
CA PRO A 126 0.61 0.52 19.27
C PRO A 126 1.87 1.37 19.17
N GLU A 127 3.04 0.77 19.01
CA GLU A 127 4.31 1.50 18.88
C GLU A 127 4.40 2.34 17.61
N PHE A 128 3.51 2.15 16.63
CA PHE A 128 3.51 2.88 15.36
C PHE A 128 2.29 3.79 15.18
N SER A 129 1.39 3.82 16.16
CA SER A 129 0.18 4.64 16.03
C SER A 129 0.33 6.05 16.59
#